data_346e65c4be447f7019ad9e20048172ff
#
_entry.id   346e65c4be447f7019ad9e20048172ff
#
_cell.length_a   1.000
_cell.length_b   1.000
_cell.length_c   1.000
_cell.angle_alpha   90.00
_cell.angle_beta   90.00
_cell.angle_gamma   90.00
#
_symmetry.space_group_name_H-M   'P 1'
#
loop_
_entity.id
_entity.type
_entity.pdbx_description
1 polymer ?
#
loop_
_entity_poly.entity_id
_entity_poly.type
_entity_poly.pdbx_seq_one_letter_code
_entity_poly.pdbx_strand_id
1 'polypeptide(L)'
;MDEPKNPGVDRRSFLAGAATGAAAALVAQQSSIAAAQTATTAEPNVQATETGRPASDFMVDIFKSLDMEYMFSMCASSFMGIHESVLNYAGNKNPQSITCTHEEISVAMANGYAKIEGKPVLVCAHATVGAQHATMALYDAWADRVPIYLVLGNTNDAVDRQGEVFWLHSAQDPCALVRDFTKWDDNPKSLTHFAESAVRAYKIAMTPPMGPDGIVVDEEMQHEATPPDARIPTLNVPTPPAADSGAIAEVAKLLVAAENPVILASRAARRPAGLKLMG
;
A
#
# COMPACT_ATOMS: atom_id res chain seq x y z
N MET A 1 -36.30 -33.82 55.29
CA MET A 1 -35.70 -34.10 53.95
C MET A 1 -34.60 -33.06 53.70
N ASP A 2 -33.35 -33.48 54.01
CA ASP A 2 -32.18 -32.60 53.84
C ASP A 2 -31.75 -32.63 52.40
N GLU A 3 -31.66 -31.45 51.78
CA GLU A 3 -31.07 -31.28 50.48
C GLU A 3 -29.54 -31.52 50.54
N PRO A 4 -28.94 -32.23 49.57
CA PRO A 4 -27.50 -32.44 49.55
C PRO A 4 -26.79 -31.12 49.17
N LYS A 5 -25.96 -30.62 50.09
CA LYS A 5 -25.04 -29.49 49.83
C LYS A 5 -24.03 -29.90 48.78
N ASN A 6 -24.08 -29.24 47.63
CA ASN A 6 -23.10 -29.34 46.58
C ASN A 6 -21.72 -28.89 47.11
N PRO A 7 -20.65 -29.72 47.10
CA PRO A 7 -19.35 -29.31 47.57
C PRO A 7 -18.74 -28.34 46.51
N GLY A 8 -18.86 -27.05 46.79
CA GLY A 8 -18.24 -26.04 45.97
C GLY A 8 -16.73 -26.25 45.88
N VAL A 9 -16.18 -26.27 44.66
CA VAL A 9 -14.74 -26.31 44.43
C VAL A 9 -14.12 -25.09 45.10
N ASP A 10 -13.29 -25.28 46.10
CA ASP A 10 -12.64 -24.17 46.78
C ASP A 10 -11.60 -23.50 45.83
N ARG A 11 -11.37 -22.21 46.06
CA ARG A 11 -10.50 -21.38 45.20
C ARG A 11 -9.06 -21.91 45.09
N ARG A 12 -8.58 -22.58 46.16
CA ARG A 12 -7.23 -23.16 46.18
C ARG A 12 -7.14 -24.41 45.35
N SER A 13 -8.12 -25.28 45.37
CA SER A 13 -8.22 -26.49 44.57
C SER A 13 -8.41 -26.14 43.09
N PHE A 14 -9.17 -25.07 42.78
CA PHE A 14 -9.29 -24.56 41.40
C PHE A 14 -7.96 -24.03 40.87
N LEU A 15 -7.23 -23.22 41.65
CA LEU A 15 -5.94 -22.67 41.24
C LEU A 15 -4.86 -23.76 41.11
N ALA A 16 -4.85 -24.76 41.97
CA ALA A 16 -3.93 -25.90 41.86
C ALA A 16 -4.22 -26.74 40.59
N GLY A 17 -5.50 -26.98 40.28
CA GLY A 17 -5.91 -27.65 39.05
C GLY A 17 -5.58 -26.86 37.80
N ALA A 18 -5.73 -25.55 37.80
CA ALA A 18 -5.37 -24.67 36.69
C ALA A 18 -3.85 -24.62 36.45
N ALA A 19 -3.05 -24.61 37.53
CA ALA A 19 -1.58 -24.63 37.40
C ALA A 19 -1.04 -25.95 36.82
N THR A 20 -1.61 -27.08 37.26
CA THR A 20 -1.22 -28.41 36.67
C THR A 20 -1.72 -28.59 35.26
N GLY A 21 -2.89 -28.08 34.89
CA GLY A 21 -3.41 -28.09 33.54
C GLY A 21 -2.57 -27.22 32.58
N ALA A 22 -2.15 -26.04 33.02
CA ALA A 22 -1.30 -25.14 32.24
C ALA A 22 0.12 -25.73 32.01
N ALA A 23 0.69 -26.39 33.04
CA ALA A 23 1.99 -27.06 32.88
C ALA A 23 1.93 -28.25 31.89
N ALA A 24 0.84 -29.05 31.93
CA ALA A 24 0.64 -30.16 31.00
C ALA A 24 0.42 -29.65 29.56
N ALA A 25 -0.30 -28.54 29.37
CA ALA A 25 -0.50 -27.90 28.08
C ALA A 25 0.81 -27.37 27.50
N LEU A 26 1.67 -26.74 28.32
CA LEU A 26 2.98 -26.25 27.89
C LEU A 26 3.93 -27.38 27.47
N VAL A 27 3.93 -28.51 28.18
CA VAL A 27 4.73 -29.69 27.81
C VAL A 27 4.20 -30.31 26.52
N ALA A 28 2.90 -30.41 26.33
CA ALA A 28 2.29 -30.91 25.11
C ALA A 28 2.61 -29.98 23.90
N GLN A 29 2.62 -28.66 24.11
CA GLN A 29 3.00 -27.69 23.10
C GLN A 29 4.48 -27.80 22.71
N GLN A 30 5.38 -27.99 23.66
CA GLN A 30 6.80 -28.21 23.38
C GLN A 30 7.04 -29.53 22.59
N SER A 31 6.28 -30.55 22.87
CA SER A 31 6.36 -31.82 22.14
C SER A 31 5.85 -31.71 20.71
N SER A 32 4.82 -30.91 20.48
CA SER A 32 4.30 -30.62 19.13
C SER A 32 5.25 -29.73 18.30
N ILE A 33 5.92 -28.76 18.94
CA ILE A 33 6.94 -27.93 18.29
C ILE A 33 8.18 -28.77 17.92
N ALA A 34 8.62 -29.67 18.79
CA ALA A 34 9.72 -30.59 18.51
C ALA A 34 9.36 -31.58 17.38
N ALA A 35 8.12 -32.09 17.33
CA ALA A 35 7.64 -32.94 16.25
C ALA A 35 7.50 -32.19 14.91
N ALA A 36 7.13 -30.91 14.95
CA ALA A 36 7.09 -30.06 13.77
C ALA A 36 8.50 -29.73 13.24
N GLN A 37 9.51 -29.67 14.09
CA GLN A 37 10.90 -29.45 13.68
C GLN A 37 11.59 -30.69 13.10
N THR A 38 11.05 -31.90 13.33
CA THR A 38 11.50 -33.13 12.70
C THR A 38 10.69 -33.53 11.48
N ALA A 39 9.58 -32.85 11.19
CA ALA A 39 8.99 -32.92 9.86
C ALA A 39 10.03 -32.34 8.90
N THR A 40 10.66 -33.17 8.12
CA THR A 40 11.56 -32.84 7.03
C THR A 40 11.05 -31.59 6.38
N THR A 41 11.84 -30.53 6.37
CA THR A 41 11.69 -29.41 5.46
C THR A 41 11.77 -30.03 4.06
N ALA A 42 10.62 -30.46 3.51
CA ALA A 42 10.48 -30.46 2.09
C ALA A 42 10.80 -29.02 1.72
N GLU A 43 11.95 -28.79 1.12
CA GLU A 43 12.21 -27.51 0.47
C GLU A 43 10.94 -27.20 -0.33
N PRO A 44 10.38 -26.01 -0.19
CA PRO A 44 9.27 -25.64 -1.05
C PRO A 44 9.75 -26.00 -2.44
N ASN A 45 8.99 -26.84 -3.13
CA ASN A 45 9.25 -27.16 -4.51
C ASN A 45 9.08 -25.84 -5.26
N VAL A 46 10.12 -25.04 -5.25
CA VAL A 46 10.25 -23.90 -6.13
C VAL A 46 10.33 -24.53 -7.49
N GLN A 47 9.16 -24.78 -8.08
CA GLN A 47 9.10 -25.06 -9.50
C GLN A 47 9.92 -23.96 -10.15
N ALA A 48 11.06 -24.36 -10.71
CA ALA A 48 11.85 -23.44 -11.53
C ALA A 48 10.87 -22.87 -12.55
N THR A 49 10.46 -21.63 -12.30
CA THR A 49 9.59 -20.88 -13.18
C THR A 49 10.18 -20.93 -14.57
N GLU A 50 9.35 -21.11 -15.56
CA GLU A 50 9.73 -21.08 -16.96
C GLU A 50 10.78 -20.00 -17.19
N THR A 51 11.82 -20.33 -17.97
CA THR A 51 13.00 -19.50 -18.19
C THR A 51 12.60 -18.15 -18.84
N GLY A 52 12.20 -17.19 -18.03
CA GLY A 52 11.76 -15.88 -18.46
C GLY A 52 11.99 -14.83 -17.37
N ARG A 53 12.04 -13.58 -17.78
CA ARG A 53 12.07 -12.45 -16.85
C ARG A 53 10.74 -12.37 -16.09
N PRO A 54 10.71 -12.35 -14.75
CA PRO A 54 9.44 -12.28 -14.00
C PRO A 54 8.73 -10.94 -14.25
N ALA A 55 7.40 -10.96 -14.21
CA ALA A 55 6.58 -9.78 -14.42
C ALA A 55 6.82 -8.71 -13.35
N SER A 56 7.21 -9.09 -12.14
CA SER A 56 7.60 -8.15 -11.09
C SER A 56 8.79 -7.25 -11.48
N ASP A 57 9.75 -7.75 -12.27
CA ASP A 57 10.84 -6.92 -12.80
C ASP A 57 10.32 -5.86 -13.78
N PHE A 58 9.34 -6.23 -14.61
CA PHE A 58 8.70 -5.29 -15.52
C PHE A 58 7.84 -4.26 -14.74
N MET A 59 7.17 -4.67 -13.66
CA MET A 59 6.47 -3.75 -12.76
C MET A 59 7.43 -2.74 -12.15
N VAL A 60 8.62 -3.16 -11.74
CA VAL A 60 9.66 -2.25 -11.24
C VAL A 60 10.15 -1.29 -12.33
N ASP A 61 10.28 -1.72 -13.59
CA ASP A 61 10.61 -0.79 -14.68
C ASP A 61 9.52 0.26 -14.90
N ILE A 62 8.24 -0.09 -14.71
CA ILE A 62 7.16 0.89 -14.74
C ILE A 62 7.37 1.92 -13.62
N PHE A 63 7.64 1.50 -12.38
CA PHE A 63 7.88 2.43 -11.27
C PHE A 63 9.09 3.33 -11.53
N LYS A 64 10.17 2.80 -12.12
CA LYS A 64 11.31 3.60 -12.59
C LYS A 64 10.93 4.63 -13.63
N SER A 65 10.08 4.25 -14.59
CA SER A 65 9.62 5.16 -15.65
C SER A 65 8.74 6.31 -15.13
N LEU A 66 8.12 6.10 -13.95
CA LEU A 66 7.34 7.10 -13.23
C LEU A 66 8.19 7.93 -12.25
N ASP A 67 9.50 7.76 -12.25
CA ASP A 67 10.45 8.45 -11.37
C ASP A 67 10.14 8.27 -9.87
N MET A 68 9.77 7.03 -9.51
CA MET A 68 9.55 6.63 -8.11
C MET A 68 10.89 6.40 -7.42
N GLU A 69 11.30 7.28 -6.52
CA GLU A 69 12.60 7.19 -5.83
C GLU A 69 12.61 6.17 -4.69
N TYR A 70 11.49 6.04 -4.01
CA TYR A 70 11.36 5.18 -2.83
C TYR A 70 10.14 4.28 -2.93
N MET A 71 10.25 3.14 -2.23
CA MET A 71 9.14 2.26 -1.90
C MET A 71 9.03 2.17 -0.38
N PHE A 72 7.99 2.74 0.20
CA PHE A 72 7.70 2.61 1.62
C PHE A 72 6.74 1.46 1.85
N SER A 73 7.13 0.49 2.67
CA SER A 73 6.31 -0.69 2.91
C SER A 73 6.58 -1.34 4.26
N MET A 74 5.58 -1.91 4.86
CA MET A 74 5.73 -3.03 5.76
C MET A 74 5.75 -4.29 4.91
N CYS A 75 6.83 -5.09 4.99
CA CYS A 75 7.00 -6.27 4.13
C CYS A 75 5.84 -7.24 4.28
N ALA A 76 5.32 -7.74 3.15
CA ALA A 76 4.24 -8.70 3.13
C ALA A 76 4.33 -9.65 1.93
N SER A 77 3.78 -10.86 2.07
CA SER A 77 3.84 -11.91 1.05
C SER A 77 3.12 -11.51 -0.24
N SER A 78 2.01 -10.79 -0.17
CA SER A 78 1.16 -10.48 -1.33
C SER A 78 1.78 -9.54 -2.38
N PHE A 79 2.93 -8.92 -2.07
CA PHE A 79 3.74 -8.16 -3.04
C PHE A 79 5.22 -8.57 -2.98
N MET A 80 5.49 -9.81 -2.61
CA MET A 80 6.84 -10.34 -2.46
C MET A 80 7.63 -10.26 -3.76
N GLY A 81 7.02 -10.56 -4.90
CA GLY A 81 7.67 -10.47 -6.21
C GLY A 81 8.18 -9.05 -6.50
N ILE A 82 7.35 -8.02 -6.28
CA ILE A 82 7.77 -6.62 -6.42
C ILE A 82 8.91 -6.29 -5.46
N HIS A 83 8.81 -6.71 -4.20
CA HIS A 83 9.84 -6.45 -3.20
C HIS A 83 11.19 -7.08 -3.58
N GLU A 84 11.18 -8.36 -3.98
CA GLU A 84 12.35 -9.06 -4.47
C GLU A 84 12.97 -8.39 -5.71
N SER A 85 12.13 -7.96 -6.65
CA SER A 85 12.60 -7.25 -7.85
C SER A 85 13.20 -5.89 -7.54
N VAL A 86 12.67 -5.16 -6.56
CA VAL A 86 13.27 -3.89 -6.09
C VAL A 86 14.65 -4.14 -5.49
N LEU A 87 14.80 -5.19 -4.67
CA LEU A 87 16.08 -5.49 -4.02
C LEU A 87 17.10 -6.07 -4.99
N ASN A 88 16.73 -7.09 -5.75
CA ASN A 88 17.66 -7.90 -6.53
C ASN A 88 17.82 -7.37 -7.97
N TYR A 89 16.72 -7.15 -8.69
CA TYR A 89 16.76 -6.67 -10.08
C TYR A 89 17.14 -5.18 -10.16
N ALA A 90 16.55 -4.33 -9.33
CA ALA A 90 16.85 -2.89 -9.30
C ALA A 90 18.05 -2.54 -8.39
N GLY A 91 18.60 -3.50 -7.64
CA GLY A 91 19.73 -3.31 -6.75
C GLY A 91 19.42 -2.34 -5.58
N ASN A 92 18.16 -2.29 -5.16
CA ASN A 92 17.64 -1.40 -4.14
C ASN A 92 17.92 0.08 -4.43
N LYS A 93 17.69 0.45 -5.70
CA LYS A 93 17.85 1.84 -6.17
C LYS A 93 16.63 2.24 -6.94
N ASN A 94 16.07 3.23 -7.09
CA ASN A 94 14.97 3.69 -7.96
C ASN A 94 13.91 2.62 -8.31
N PRO A 95 13.04 2.23 -7.43
CA PRO A 95 12.85 2.75 -6.08
C PRO A 95 13.79 2.09 -5.06
N GLN A 96 14.20 2.84 -4.02
CA GLN A 96 14.86 2.28 -2.85
C GLN A 96 13.79 1.83 -1.85
N SER A 97 13.85 0.57 -1.45
CA SER A 97 12.95 0.02 -0.42
C SER A 97 13.33 0.55 0.96
N ILE A 98 12.37 1.13 1.64
CA ILE A 98 12.44 1.57 3.03
C ILE A 98 11.42 0.78 3.83
N THR A 99 11.88 -0.10 4.69
CA THR A 99 11.04 -0.91 5.56
C THR A 99 10.44 -0.06 6.67
N CYS A 100 9.12 -0.05 6.74
CA CYS A 100 8.34 0.59 7.80
C CYS A 100 7.80 -0.45 8.77
N THR A 101 7.51 -0.04 9.99
CA THR A 101 7.00 -0.94 11.03
C THR A 101 5.48 -1.07 11.01
N HIS A 102 4.79 -0.29 10.16
CA HIS A 102 3.34 -0.28 10.03
C HIS A 102 2.93 0.41 8.73
N GLU A 103 1.82 0.02 8.10
CA GLU A 103 1.35 0.58 6.83
C GLU A 103 0.92 2.04 6.97
N GLU A 104 0.35 2.41 8.09
CA GLU A 104 0.04 3.82 8.40
C GLU A 104 1.30 4.68 8.36
N ILE A 105 2.41 4.18 8.91
CA ILE A 105 3.71 4.87 8.88
C ILE A 105 4.19 5.00 7.43
N SER A 106 4.06 3.94 6.61
CA SER A 106 4.43 3.97 5.20
C SER A 106 3.71 5.08 4.43
N VAL A 107 2.39 5.19 4.62
CA VAL A 107 1.58 6.23 3.97
C VAL A 107 1.87 7.61 4.55
N ALA A 108 2.07 7.74 5.88
CA ALA A 108 2.40 9.01 6.51
C ALA A 108 3.76 9.56 6.03
N MET A 109 4.76 8.68 5.86
CA MET A 109 6.06 9.05 5.28
C MET A 109 5.89 9.49 3.81
N ALA A 110 5.10 8.75 3.02
CA ALA A 110 4.78 9.12 1.64
C ALA A 110 4.06 10.49 1.56
N ASN A 111 3.13 10.76 2.48
CA ASN A 111 2.44 12.04 2.59
C ASN A 111 3.44 13.18 2.85
N GLY A 112 4.35 13.01 3.81
CA GLY A 112 5.42 13.97 4.09
C GLY A 112 6.33 14.21 2.91
N TYR A 113 6.82 13.14 2.27
CA TYR A 113 7.67 13.22 1.08
C TYR A 113 6.98 13.97 -0.07
N ALA A 114 5.75 13.57 -0.41
CA ALA A 114 5.03 14.18 -1.52
C ALA A 114 4.69 15.67 -1.30
N LYS A 115 4.54 16.11 -0.04
CA LYS A 115 4.38 17.55 0.30
C LYS A 115 5.63 18.37 -0.02
N ILE A 116 6.80 17.80 0.13
CA ILE A 116 8.08 18.49 -0.09
C ILE A 116 8.53 18.37 -1.55
N GLU A 117 8.55 17.14 -2.09
CA GLU A 117 9.04 16.88 -3.46
C GLU A 117 8.01 17.22 -4.55
N GLY A 118 6.73 17.23 -4.20
CA GLY A 118 5.65 17.50 -5.14
C GLY A 118 5.31 16.35 -6.09
N LYS A 119 5.82 15.14 -5.81
CA LYS A 119 5.53 13.89 -6.54
C LYS A 119 5.30 12.75 -5.55
N PRO A 120 4.54 11.70 -5.93
CA PRO A 120 4.33 10.54 -5.08
C PRO A 120 5.58 9.66 -4.99
N VAL A 121 5.59 8.79 -4.00
CA VAL A 121 6.44 7.60 -3.95
C VAL A 121 5.55 6.36 -3.95
N LEU A 122 6.14 5.21 -4.23
CA LEU A 122 5.47 3.93 -4.16
C LEU A 122 5.21 3.55 -2.69
N VAL A 123 3.98 3.23 -2.37
CA VAL A 123 3.61 2.58 -1.11
C VAL A 123 3.06 1.20 -1.43
N CYS A 124 3.67 0.15 -0.87
CA CYS A 124 3.13 -1.20 -0.98
C CYS A 124 2.56 -1.64 0.36
N ALA A 125 1.36 -2.18 0.34
CA ALA A 125 0.66 -2.67 1.51
C ALA A 125 -0.03 -4.01 1.24
N HIS A 126 -0.21 -4.81 2.28
CA HIS A 126 -0.94 -6.07 2.19
C HIS A 126 -2.43 -5.82 1.89
N ALA A 127 -3.08 -6.75 1.21
CA ALA A 127 -4.45 -6.60 0.73
C ALA A 127 -5.44 -6.15 1.81
N THR A 128 -5.77 -7.05 2.73
CA THR A 128 -6.83 -6.80 3.71
C THR A 128 -6.32 -5.98 4.89
N VAL A 129 -5.35 -6.53 5.60
CA VAL A 129 -4.86 -5.93 6.85
C VAL A 129 -4.06 -4.65 6.59
N GLY A 130 -3.25 -4.63 5.52
CA GLY A 130 -2.47 -3.44 5.16
C GLY A 130 -3.33 -2.28 4.67
N ALA A 131 -4.37 -2.56 3.87
CA ALA A 131 -5.33 -1.55 3.46
C ALA A 131 -6.08 -0.94 4.66
N GLN A 132 -6.51 -1.78 5.62
CA GLN A 132 -7.15 -1.31 6.85
C GLN A 132 -6.23 -0.42 7.68
N HIS A 133 -4.98 -0.83 7.87
CA HIS A 133 -3.99 -0.06 8.62
C HIS A 133 -3.58 1.24 7.92
N ALA A 134 -3.55 1.27 6.61
CA ALA A 134 -3.21 2.46 5.83
C ALA A 134 -4.32 3.53 5.79
N THR A 135 -5.57 3.16 6.10
CA THR A 135 -6.77 3.96 5.82
C THR A 135 -6.72 5.35 6.46
N MET A 136 -6.30 5.47 7.72
CA MET A 136 -6.26 6.78 8.38
C MET A 136 -5.26 7.74 7.74
N ALA A 137 -4.06 7.27 7.44
CA ALA A 137 -3.06 8.10 6.78
C ALA A 137 -3.42 8.43 5.32
N LEU A 138 -4.15 7.54 4.64
CA LEU A 138 -4.73 7.84 3.32
C LEU A 138 -5.80 8.92 3.40
N TYR A 139 -6.65 8.88 4.42
CA TYR A 139 -7.63 9.94 4.66
C TYR A 139 -6.96 11.30 4.90
N ASP A 140 -5.87 11.34 5.67
CA ASP A 140 -5.09 12.56 5.86
C ASP A 140 -4.53 13.10 4.53
N ALA A 141 -3.97 12.22 3.72
CA ALA A 141 -3.46 12.59 2.39
C ALA A 141 -4.58 13.06 1.45
N TRP A 142 -5.76 12.43 1.51
CA TRP A 142 -6.95 12.84 0.78
C TRP A 142 -7.41 14.25 1.19
N ALA A 143 -7.56 14.50 2.49
CA ALA A 143 -7.95 15.80 3.03
C ALA A 143 -6.93 16.88 2.66
N ASP A 144 -5.66 16.56 2.66
CA ASP A 144 -4.56 17.45 2.29
C ASP A 144 -4.33 17.57 0.77
N ARG A 145 -5.03 16.77 -0.04
CA ARG A 145 -4.86 16.70 -1.50
C ARG A 145 -3.41 16.41 -1.86
N VAL A 146 -2.87 15.38 -1.25
CA VAL A 146 -1.50 14.90 -1.49
C VAL A 146 -1.55 13.62 -2.33
N PRO A 147 -0.77 13.52 -3.40
CA PRO A 147 -0.74 12.31 -4.21
C PRO A 147 -0.04 11.18 -3.45
N ILE A 148 -0.73 10.07 -3.25
CA ILE A 148 -0.17 8.81 -2.76
C ILE A 148 -0.39 7.76 -3.83
N TYR A 149 0.65 7.02 -4.16
CA TYR A 149 0.60 5.92 -5.10
C TYR A 149 0.60 4.60 -4.32
N LEU A 150 -0.58 4.07 -4.05
CA LEU A 150 -0.77 2.87 -3.24
C LEU A 150 -0.88 1.63 -4.13
N VAL A 151 -0.07 0.62 -3.84
CA VAL A 151 -0.16 -0.72 -4.42
C VAL A 151 -0.57 -1.70 -3.32
N LEU A 152 -1.69 -2.38 -3.51
CA LEU A 152 -2.22 -3.39 -2.61
C LEU A 152 -1.98 -4.78 -3.21
N GLY A 153 -1.11 -5.57 -2.59
CA GLY A 153 -0.93 -6.96 -3.00
C GLY A 153 -2.14 -7.81 -2.62
N ASN A 154 -2.57 -8.72 -3.47
CA ASN A 154 -3.69 -9.63 -3.23
C ASN A 154 -3.48 -10.94 -3.98
N THR A 155 -4.17 -12.01 -3.58
CA THR A 155 -4.31 -13.24 -4.35
C THR A 155 -5.75 -13.30 -4.84
N ASN A 156 -5.96 -12.94 -6.11
CA ASN A 156 -7.31 -12.75 -6.67
C ASN A 156 -8.02 -14.08 -6.91
N ASP A 157 -7.34 -15.08 -7.48
CA ASP A 157 -7.95 -16.38 -7.75
C ASP A 157 -7.97 -17.24 -6.48
N ALA A 158 -9.13 -17.84 -6.23
CA ALA A 158 -9.30 -18.73 -5.09
C ALA A 158 -8.50 -20.05 -5.23
N VAL A 159 -8.18 -20.45 -6.46
CA VAL A 159 -7.39 -21.65 -6.74
C VAL A 159 -5.93 -21.46 -6.30
N ASP A 160 -5.42 -20.23 -6.40
CA ASP A 160 -4.06 -19.87 -6.06
C ASP A 160 -3.86 -19.61 -4.56
N ARG A 161 -4.97 -19.47 -3.81
CA ARG A 161 -4.94 -19.27 -2.36
C ARG A 161 -4.57 -20.56 -1.65
N GLN A 162 -3.29 -20.84 -1.54
CA GLN A 162 -2.76 -22.03 -0.87
C GLN A 162 -2.59 -21.79 0.63
N GLY A 163 -3.21 -22.66 1.44
CA GLY A 163 -3.13 -22.58 2.89
C GLY A 163 -3.96 -21.46 3.52
N GLU A 164 -4.00 -21.45 4.84
CA GLU A 164 -4.84 -20.52 5.61
C GLU A 164 -4.42 -19.06 5.44
N VAL A 165 -3.12 -18.79 5.27
CA VAL A 165 -2.57 -17.44 5.22
C VAL A 165 -3.16 -16.64 4.05
N PHE A 166 -3.20 -17.23 2.85
CA PHE A 166 -3.75 -16.54 1.67
C PHE A 166 -5.25 -16.29 1.79
N TRP A 167 -6.00 -17.24 2.34
CA TRP A 167 -7.43 -17.07 2.59
C TRP A 167 -7.73 -15.95 3.57
N LEU A 168 -6.96 -15.85 4.65
CA LEU A 168 -7.15 -14.83 5.69
C LEU A 168 -6.75 -13.42 5.22
N HIS A 169 -5.79 -13.33 4.30
CA HIS A 169 -5.21 -12.06 3.87
C HIS A 169 -5.71 -11.58 2.50
N SER A 170 -6.48 -12.37 1.78
CA SER A 170 -7.07 -11.97 0.50
C SER A 170 -8.43 -11.32 0.70
N ALA A 171 -8.72 -10.31 -0.11
CA ALA A 171 -10.01 -9.66 -0.16
C ALA A 171 -10.58 -9.73 -1.58
N GLN A 172 -11.91 -9.77 -1.70
CA GLN A 172 -12.59 -9.74 -3.00
C GLN A 172 -12.31 -8.42 -3.73
N ASP A 173 -12.35 -7.33 -3.00
CA ASP A 173 -12.09 -5.98 -3.49
C ASP A 173 -11.28 -5.20 -2.44
N PRO A 174 -9.94 -5.31 -2.45
CA PRO A 174 -9.09 -4.62 -1.47
C PRO A 174 -9.26 -3.10 -1.49
N CYS A 175 -9.47 -2.51 -2.66
CA CYS A 175 -9.65 -1.07 -2.80
C CYS A 175 -10.95 -0.56 -2.20
N ALA A 176 -11.97 -1.41 -2.01
CA ALA A 176 -13.22 -1.01 -1.35
C ALA A 176 -12.98 -0.45 0.06
N LEU A 177 -11.91 -0.89 0.74
CA LEU A 177 -11.55 -0.41 2.09
C LEU A 177 -11.08 1.05 2.11
N VAL A 178 -10.57 1.55 0.99
CA VAL A 178 -9.95 2.87 0.88
C VAL A 178 -10.58 3.75 -0.20
N ARG A 179 -11.58 3.25 -0.92
CA ARG A 179 -12.17 3.90 -2.11
C ARG A 179 -12.72 5.28 -1.84
N ASP A 180 -13.27 5.53 -0.65
CA ASP A 180 -13.80 6.85 -0.28
C ASP A 180 -12.69 7.90 -0.11
N PHE A 181 -11.44 7.48 -0.02
CA PHE A 181 -10.26 8.33 0.19
C PHE A 181 -9.24 8.26 -0.95
N THR A 182 -9.66 7.69 -2.08
CA THR A 182 -8.85 7.64 -3.31
C THR A 182 -9.58 8.35 -4.44
N LYS A 183 -8.84 8.93 -5.38
CA LYS A 183 -9.41 9.54 -6.58
C LYS A 183 -9.81 8.49 -7.60
N TRP A 184 -9.10 7.39 -7.61
CA TRP A 184 -9.30 6.28 -8.52
C TRP A 184 -8.66 5.02 -7.96
N ASP A 185 -9.22 3.89 -8.31
CA ASP A 185 -8.65 2.59 -7.99
C ASP A 185 -8.88 1.60 -9.14
N ASP A 186 -8.03 0.57 -9.23
CA ASP A 186 -8.18 -0.50 -10.21
C ASP A 186 -7.63 -1.83 -9.68
N ASN A 187 -8.15 -2.92 -10.25
CA ASN A 187 -7.71 -4.28 -9.99
C ASN A 187 -7.36 -4.98 -11.31
N PRO A 188 -6.16 -4.71 -11.87
CA PRO A 188 -5.71 -5.29 -13.13
C PRO A 188 -5.71 -6.82 -13.13
N LYS A 189 -6.07 -7.42 -14.27
CA LYS A 189 -6.18 -8.87 -14.46
C LYS A 189 -5.15 -9.43 -15.45
N SER A 190 -4.22 -8.60 -15.90
CA SER A 190 -3.11 -9.00 -16.75
C SER A 190 -1.97 -7.99 -16.61
N LEU A 191 -0.77 -8.36 -16.98
CA LEU A 191 0.41 -7.49 -16.91
C LEU A 191 0.26 -6.24 -17.80
N THR A 192 -0.35 -6.37 -18.99
CA THR A 192 -0.65 -5.22 -19.86
C THR A 192 -1.64 -4.27 -19.19
N HIS A 193 -2.70 -4.81 -18.58
CA HIS A 193 -3.67 -4.00 -17.83
C HIS A 193 -3.00 -3.32 -16.63
N PHE A 194 -2.12 -4.02 -15.92
CA PHE A 194 -1.34 -3.43 -14.83
C PHE A 194 -0.49 -2.25 -15.33
N ALA A 195 0.22 -2.40 -16.45
CA ALA A 195 1.05 -1.33 -17.00
C ALA A 195 0.23 -0.07 -17.34
N GLU A 196 -0.94 -0.25 -17.96
CA GLU A 196 -1.83 0.86 -18.28
C GLU A 196 -2.40 1.53 -17.03
N SER A 197 -2.85 0.72 -16.07
CA SER A 197 -3.41 1.21 -14.80
C SER A 197 -2.37 1.91 -13.96
N ALA A 198 -1.15 1.41 -13.92
CA ALA A 198 -0.04 2.00 -13.17
C ALA A 198 0.28 3.43 -13.66
N VAL A 199 0.40 3.62 -14.98
CA VAL A 199 0.65 4.94 -15.56
C VAL A 199 -0.57 5.86 -15.40
N ARG A 200 -1.78 5.31 -15.52
CA ARG A 200 -3.04 6.06 -15.35
C ARG A 200 -3.20 6.55 -13.91
N ALA A 201 -2.94 5.71 -12.91
CA ALA A 201 -3.00 6.07 -11.50
C ALA A 201 -2.07 7.26 -11.21
N TYR A 202 -0.81 7.17 -11.63
CA TYR A 202 0.14 8.28 -11.46
C TYR A 202 -0.38 9.58 -12.07
N LYS A 203 -0.89 9.50 -13.31
CA LYS A 203 -1.49 10.65 -13.99
C LYS A 203 -2.65 11.25 -13.19
N ILE A 204 -3.55 10.41 -12.67
CA ILE A 204 -4.73 10.86 -11.92
C ILE A 204 -4.32 11.44 -10.57
N ALA A 205 -3.41 10.78 -9.84
CA ALA A 205 -2.87 11.28 -8.56
C ALA A 205 -2.29 12.69 -8.72
N MET A 206 -1.52 12.92 -9.78
CA MET A 206 -0.84 14.18 -10.06
C MET A 206 -1.71 15.25 -10.71
N THR A 207 -2.87 14.90 -11.24
CA THR A 207 -3.80 15.89 -11.82
C THR A 207 -4.55 16.62 -10.73
N PRO A 208 -4.48 17.98 -10.65
CA PRO A 208 -5.23 18.73 -9.65
C PRO A 208 -6.76 18.58 -9.79
N PRO A 209 -7.48 18.49 -8.66
CA PRO A 209 -6.99 18.40 -7.29
C PRO A 209 -6.28 17.07 -7.07
N MET A 210 -5.00 17.11 -6.64
CA MET A 210 -4.22 15.91 -6.37
C MET A 210 -4.82 15.08 -5.24
N GLY A 211 -4.49 13.80 -5.19
CA GLY A 211 -4.96 12.92 -4.13
C GLY A 211 -4.43 11.48 -4.28
N PRO A 212 -4.70 10.60 -3.32
CA PRO A 212 -4.30 9.20 -3.37
C PRO A 212 -5.00 8.40 -4.47
N ASP A 213 -4.32 7.41 -5.01
CA ASP A 213 -4.85 6.36 -5.89
C ASP A 213 -4.46 4.99 -5.37
N GLY A 214 -5.23 3.95 -5.74
CA GLY A 214 -4.98 2.58 -5.36
C GLY A 214 -4.95 1.62 -6.55
N ILE A 215 -3.96 0.73 -6.61
CA ILE A 215 -3.89 -0.35 -7.59
C ILE A 215 -3.72 -1.67 -6.84
N VAL A 216 -4.55 -2.64 -7.18
CA VAL A 216 -4.36 -4.02 -6.72
C VAL A 216 -3.36 -4.71 -7.63
N VAL A 217 -2.42 -5.43 -7.06
CA VAL A 217 -1.52 -6.33 -7.79
C VAL A 217 -1.75 -7.76 -7.35
N ASP A 218 -1.99 -8.63 -8.31
CA ASP A 218 -2.12 -10.05 -8.05
C ASP A 218 -0.75 -10.65 -7.74
N GLU A 219 -0.66 -11.51 -6.73
CA GLU A 219 0.57 -12.19 -6.38
C GLU A 219 1.06 -13.08 -7.51
N GLU A 220 0.18 -13.89 -8.10
CA GLU A 220 0.53 -14.81 -9.18
C GLU A 220 1.01 -14.04 -10.42
N MET A 221 0.38 -12.91 -10.74
CA MET A 221 0.83 -12.06 -11.85
C MET A 221 2.29 -11.60 -11.67
N GLN A 222 2.77 -11.43 -10.44
CA GLN A 222 4.15 -10.99 -10.19
C GLN A 222 5.17 -12.07 -10.59
N HIS A 223 4.76 -13.34 -10.55
CA HIS A 223 5.60 -14.50 -10.86
C HIS A 223 5.53 -14.96 -12.32
N GLU A 224 4.52 -14.53 -13.07
CA GLU A 224 4.39 -14.84 -14.49
C GLU A 224 5.61 -14.36 -15.30
N ALA A 225 5.85 -14.99 -16.44
CA ALA A 225 6.86 -14.52 -17.37
C ALA A 225 6.43 -13.20 -18.04
N THR A 226 7.31 -12.22 -18.10
CA THR A 226 7.06 -10.98 -18.83
C THR A 226 6.88 -11.29 -20.33
N PRO A 227 5.73 -10.94 -20.94
CA PRO A 227 5.53 -11.12 -22.38
C PRO A 227 6.59 -10.36 -23.20
N PRO A 228 7.07 -10.91 -24.33
CA PRO A 228 8.12 -10.28 -25.13
C PRO A 228 7.68 -8.94 -25.77
N ASP A 229 6.40 -8.72 -25.89
CA ASP A 229 5.78 -7.49 -26.41
C ASP A 229 5.30 -6.53 -25.32
N ALA A 230 5.59 -6.82 -24.05
CA ALA A 230 5.25 -5.96 -22.92
C ALA A 230 5.83 -4.55 -23.11
N ARG A 231 5.00 -3.53 -22.96
CA ARG A 231 5.38 -2.12 -23.15
C ARG A 231 4.90 -1.26 -22.00
N ILE A 232 5.74 -0.30 -21.64
CA ILE A 232 5.37 0.73 -20.66
C ILE A 232 4.66 1.86 -21.41
N PRO A 233 3.40 2.19 -21.05
CA PRO A 233 2.70 3.33 -21.63
C PRO A 233 3.41 4.66 -21.33
N THR A 234 3.29 5.62 -22.23
CA THR A 234 3.88 6.94 -22.04
C THR A 234 3.06 7.76 -21.04
N LEU A 235 3.71 8.25 -20.00
CA LEU A 235 3.09 9.17 -19.05
C LEU A 235 2.86 10.55 -19.70
N ASN A 236 1.64 11.04 -19.61
CA ASN A 236 1.29 12.41 -20.01
C ASN A 236 0.41 13.03 -18.92
N VAL A 237 1.02 13.85 -18.05
CA VAL A 237 0.28 14.61 -17.03
C VAL A 237 -0.20 15.91 -17.67
N PRO A 238 -1.52 16.19 -17.65
CA PRO A 238 -2.06 17.40 -18.27
C PRO A 238 -1.58 18.65 -17.53
N THR A 239 -1.27 19.69 -18.27
CA THR A 239 -1.00 21.01 -17.70
C THR A 239 -2.31 21.60 -17.15
N PRO A 240 -2.32 22.18 -15.94
CA PRO A 240 -3.50 22.86 -15.43
C PRO A 240 -3.98 23.94 -16.39
N PRO A 241 -5.30 24.15 -16.53
CA PRO A 241 -5.82 25.22 -17.37
C PRO A 241 -5.36 26.59 -16.87
N ALA A 242 -5.06 27.50 -17.78
CA ALA A 242 -4.79 28.88 -17.43
C ALA A 242 -6.08 29.55 -16.96
N ALA A 243 -5.97 30.44 -15.98
CA ALA A 243 -7.11 31.25 -15.57
C ALA A 243 -7.43 32.35 -16.62
N ASP A 244 -8.68 32.77 -16.66
CA ASP A 244 -9.10 33.87 -17.54
C ASP A 244 -8.37 35.18 -17.19
N SER A 245 -7.68 35.74 -18.17
CA SER A 245 -6.84 36.95 -17.97
C SER A 245 -7.65 38.19 -17.62
N GLY A 246 -8.90 38.29 -18.12
CA GLY A 246 -9.81 39.42 -17.81
C GLY A 246 -10.24 39.33 -16.34
N ALA A 247 -10.67 38.14 -15.87
CA ALA A 247 -11.04 37.93 -14.48
C ALA A 247 -9.88 38.20 -13.52
N ILE A 248 -8.65 37.78 -13.88
CA ILE A 248 -7.44 38.08 -13.09
C ILE A 248 -7.21 39.59 -12.98
N ALA A 249 -7.33 40.33 -14.10
CA ALA A 249 -7.14 41.75 -14.11
C ALA A 249 -8.21 42.52 -13.25
N GLU A 250 -9.45 42.04 -13.25
CA GLU A 250 -10.52 42.60 -12.40
C GLU A 250 -10.23 42.33 -10.91
N VAL A 251 -9.87 41.12 -10.54
CA VAL A 251 -9.52 40.75 -9.15
C VAL A 251 -8.32 41.59 -8.67
N ALA A 252 -7.30 41.75 -9.51
CA ALA A 252 -6.14 42.60 -9.19
C ALA A 252 -6.55 44.06 -8.93
N LYS A 253 -7.43 44.64 -9.75
CA LYS A 253 -7.95 46.00 -9.53
C LYS A 253 -8.71 46.12 -8.21
N LEU A 254 -9.56 45.13 -7.89
CA LEU A 254 -10.31 45.09 -6.63
C LEU A 254 -9.38 45.04 -5.42
N LEU A 255 -8.35 44.19 -5.46
CA LEU A 255 -7.38 44.08 -4.37
C LEU A 255 -6.56 45.33 -4.16
N VAL A 256 -6.13 46.00 -5.26
CA VAL A 256 -5.36 47.24 -5.19
C VAL A 256 -6.22 48.42 -4.70
N ALA A 257 -7.51 48.45 -5.03
CA ALA A 257 -8.43 49.50 -4.60
C ALA A 257 -8.98 49.30 -3.18
N ALA A 258 -8.82 48.13 -2.58
CA ALA A 258 -9.36 47.84 -1.26
C ALA A 258 -8.53 48.51 -0.16
N GLU A 259 -9.18 49.09 0.83
CA GLU A 259 -8.54 49.67 2.02
C GLU A 259 -7.93 48.57 2.93
N ASN A 260 -8.60 47.41 3.02
CA ASN A 260 -8.19 46.30 3.85
C ASN A 260 -8.36 44.97 3.09
N PRO A 261 -7.51 44.66 2.08
CA PRO A 261 -7.62 43.43 1.31
C PRO A 261 -7.25 42.20 2.16
N VAL A 262 -8.02 41.12 2.01
CA VAL A 262 -7.73 39.83 2.65
C VAL A 262 -7.71 38.76 1.59
N ILE A 263 -6.62 37.96 1.55
CA ILE A 263 -6.47 36.80 0.66
C ILE A 263 -6.45 35.55 1.51
N LEU A 264 -7.46 34.69 1.33
CA LEU A 264 -7.48 33.35 1.93
C LEU A 264 -6.82 32.35 1.00
N ALA A 265 -5.57 32.01 1.28
CA ALA A 265 -4.79 31.09 0.49
C ALA A 265 -4.64 29.74 1.21
N SER A 266 -5.15 28.65 0.62
CA SER A 266 -5.03 27.32 1.19
C SER A 266 -3.70 26.66 0.78
N ARG A 267 -3.52 26.37 -0.51
CA ARG A 267 -2.37 25.60 -1.03
C ARG A 267 -1.54 26.35 -2.07
N ALA A 268 -1.67 27.63 -2.14
CA ALA A 268 -1.03 28.46 -3.17
C ALA A 268 0.52 28.48 -3.04
N ALA A 269 1.04 28.36 -1.83
CA ALA A 269 2.48 28.45 -1.54
C ALA A 269 3.19 27.10 -1.43
N ARG A 270 2.67 26.02 -2.02
CA ARG A 270 3.32 24.70 -2.01
C ARG A 270 4.65 24.65 -2.77
N ARG A 271 4.85 25.56 -3.72
CA ARG A 271 6.10 25.64 -4.50
C ARG A 271 6.82 26.93 -4.15
N PRO A 272 8.18 26.94 -4.24
CA PRO A 272 8.95 28.15 -3.98
C PRO A 272 8.48 29.38 -4.76
N ALA A 273 8.04 29.18 -6.01
CA ALA A 273 7.50 30.28 -6.83
C ALA A 273 6.18 30.84 -6.24
N GLY A 274 5.28 29.98 -5.75
CA GLY A 274 4.06 30.40 -5.09
C GLY A 274 4.33 31.15 -3.78
N LEU A 275 5.25 30.63 -2.96
CA LEU A 275 5.67 31.28 -1.72
C LEU A 275 6.25 32.68 -1.99
N LYS A 276 7.09 32.81 -3.02
CA LYS A 276 7.68 34.10 -3.42
C LYS A 276 6.63 35.12 -3.91
N LEU A 277 5.52 34.66 -4.47
CA LEU A 277 4.42 35.55 -4.93
C LEU A 277 3.46 35.93 -3.80
N MET A 278 3.49 35.23 -2.68
CA MET A 278 2.62 35.51 -1.51
C MET A 278 3.28 36.44 -0.51
N GLY A 279 4.58 36.64 -0.53
CA GLY A 279 5.35 37.58 0.30
C GLY A 279 5.71 38.83 -0.47
#